data_f89390165e76dd0e8aa1fcbf9a9977c5
#
_entry.id   f89390165e76dd0e8aa1fcbf9a9977c5
#
_cell.length_a   1.000
_cell.length_b   1.000
_cell.length_c   1.000
_cell.angle_alpha   90.00
_cell.angle_beta   90.00
_cell.angle_gamma   90.00
#
_symmetry.space_group_name_H-M   'P 1'
#
loop_
_entity.id
_entity.type
_entity.pdbx_description
1 polymer ?
#
loop_
_entity_poly.entity_id
_entity_poly.type
_entity_poly.pdbx_seq_one_letter_code
_entity_poly.pdbx_strand_id
1 'polypeptide(L)'
;MRFLLTTLPGTSHLLPLVPFAQAALAAGHEVRVACTGPALPAAVAAGLHALAVDDGASARPYEEIVRRIGETDMTETMSPAQMHAEFAAAFGETGNLMLGGLVEAVREWQADAVVYTPMAVAGLVAARATGTTAIVHGLGTRWPTYGPALAHLHSAATDLGVSEAVEADIEIDVSPPSLEAIHHRTTPAPTQTYASRIESMRYLPYNGGGELPAWVRAPRTGRRRVAATLGSLTATYGDGTLLRHIIKGAAELDVEIILMTGDATVPGPLPEYVRPVPWLPLRAVLESCAAVVHHGGAGSMYAALDAGVPQLVLPDRGTDSDTNAQIAVTRGVALRLDAGEIGASTIEQSLGKLLDSESHRDACTEVAQEMHDMPAPSTVIDRIAAAITATKAGA
;
A
#
# COMPACT_ATOMS: atom_id res chain seq x y z
N MET A 1 20.17 -8.23 -14.86
CA MET A 1 19.14 -7.40 -15.52
C MET A 1 19.06 -6.05 -14.86
N ARG A 2 18.51 -5.06 -15.57
CA ARG A 2 18.22 -3.69 -15.09
C ARG A 2 16.73 -3.50 -14.92
N PHE A 3 16.25 -3.41 -13.69
CA PHE A 3 14.85 -3.17 -13.35
C PHE A 3 14.62 -1.69 -13.04
N LEU A 4 13.88 -0.96 -13.87
CA LEU A 4 13.44 0.39 -13.59
C LEU A 4 12.08 0.33 -12.88
N LEU A 5 12.04 0.73 -11.62
CA LEU A 5 10.81 0.80 -10.84
C LEU A 5 10.18 2.18 -10.98
N THR A 6 8.87 2.25 -11.02
CA THR A 6 8.12 3.51 -10.96
C THR A 6 6.82 3.37 -10.18
N THR A 7 6.38 4.46 -9.58
CA THR A 7 5.20 4.51 -8.73
C THR A 7 4.58 5.91 -8.74
N LEU A 8 3.36 6.05 -8.20
CA LEU A 8 2.80 7.36 -7.89
C LEU A 8 3.66 8.11 -6.86
N PRO A 9 3.54 9.44 -6.77
CA PRO A 9 4.40 10.27 -5.91
C PRO A 9 4.39 9.94 -4.42
N GLY A 10 3.36 9.25 -3.92
CA GLY A 10 3.19 8.95 -2.50
C GLY A 10 4.19 7.94 -1.95
N THR A 11 4.73 8.18 -0.76
CA THR A 11 5.59 7.24 -0.04
C THR A 11 4.92 5.87 0.14
N SER A 12 3.62 5.83 0.43
CA SER A 12 2.84 4.59 0.60
C SER A 12 2.78 3.72 -0.65
N HIS A 13 2.94 4.30 -1.84
CA HIS A 13 2.98 3.56 -3.09
C HIS A 13 4.36 2.97 -3.40
N LEU A 14 5.42 3.56 -2.84
CA LEU A 14 6.79 3.08 -3.02
C LEU A 14 7.12 1.92 -2.07
N LEU A 15 6.75 2.02 -0.79
CA LEU A 15 7.18 1.08 0.24
C LEU A 15 6.92 -0.40 -0.11
N PRO A 16 5.80 -0.80 -0.72
CA PRO A 16 5.56 -2.17 -1.14
C PRO A 16 6.51 -2.70 -2.22
N LEU A 17 7.12 -1.81 -3.02
CA LEU A 17 8.11 -2.18 -4.06
C LEU A 17 9.51 -2.46 -3.48
N VAL A 18 9.80 -1.96 -2.29
CA VAL A 18 11.15 -2.04 -1.69
C VAL A 18 11.62 -3.49 -1.50
N PRO A 19 10.81 -4.44 -0.99
CA PRO A 19 11.24 -5.83 -0.86
C PRO A 19 11.58 -6.49 -2.20
N PHE A 20 10.82 -6.18 -3.26
CA PHE A 20 11.16 -6.62 -4.62
C PHE A 20 12.50 -6.04 -5.07
N ALA A 21 12.70 -4.74 -4.89
CA ALA A 21 13.94 -4.06 -5.26
C ALA A 21 15.16 -4.64 -4.52
N GLN A 22 15.03 -4.86 -3.21
CA GLN A 22 16.10 -5.45 -2.39
C GLN A 22 16.40 -6.89 -2.80
N ALA A 23 15.39 -7.69 -3.09
CA ALA A 23 15.57 -9.05 -3.59
C ALA A 23 16.27 -9.09 -4.95
N ALA A 24 15.92 -8.17 -5.87
CA ALA A 24 16.57 -8.05 -7.16
C ALA A 24 18.05 -7.66 -7.03
N LEU A 25 18.36 -6.68 -6.16
CA LEU A 25 19.76 -6.30 -5.87
C LEU A 25 20.55 -7.48 -5.26
N ALA A 26 19.97 -8.20 -4.30
CA ALA A 26 20.59 -9.37 -3.68
C ALA A 26 20.86 -10.52 -4.68
N ALA A 27 20.02 -10.64 -5.72
CA ALA A 27 20.20 -11.60 -6.83
C ALA A 27 21.22 -11.11 -7.89
N GLY A 28 21.90 -9.97 -7.68
CA GLY A 28 22.91 -9.43 -8.58
C GLY A 28 22.35 -8.64 -9.77
N HIS A 29 21.09 -8.22 -9.71
CA HIS A 29 20.49 -7.32 -10.69
C HIS A 29 20.72 -5.86 -10.31
N GLU A 30 20.59 -4.97 -11.29
CA GLU A 30 20.63 -3.53 -11.07
C GLU A 30 19.19 -3.00 -10.92
N VAL A 31 18.99 -2.07 -9.98
CA VAL A 31 17.68 -1.45 -9.71
C VAL A 31 17.82 0.06 -9.63
N ARG A 32 16.91 0.77 -10.31
CA ARG A 32 16.70 2.22 -10.13
C ARG A 32 15.21 2.49 -9.96
N VAL A 33 14.90 3.57 -9.24
CA VAL A 33 13.52 4.03 -9.04
C VAL A 33 13.34 5.37 -9.74
N ALA A 34 12.55 5.42 -10.80
CA ALA A 34 12.19 6.64 -11.51
C ALA A 34 10.86 7.16 -10.96
N CYS A 35 10.87 8.24 -10.21
CA CYS A 35 9.70 8.76 -9.49
C CYS A 35 9.78 10.27 -9.27
N THR A 36 8.79 10.83 -8.60
CA THR A 36 8.67 12.25 -8.27
C THR A 36 8.07 12.44 -6.88
N GLY A 37 8.06 13.67 -6.37
CA GLY A 37 7.44 14.01 -5.09
C GLY A 37 7.99 13.24 -3.89
N PRO A 38 7.17 12.94 -2.86
CA PRO A 38 7.58 12.23 -1.64
C PRO A 38 8.15 10.83 -1.87
N ALA A 39 7.87 10.18 -2.99
CA ALA A 39 8.44 8.88 -3.33
C ALA A 39 9.96 8.96 -3.56
N LEU A 40 10.47 10.10 -4.05
CA LEU A 40 11.89 10.28 -4.35
C LEU A 40 12.78 10.19 -3.07
N PRO A 41 12.59 11.03 -2.03
CA PRO A 41 13.34 10.89 -0.80
C PRO A 41 13.08 9.55 -0.08
N ALA A 42 11.89 8.97 -0.22
CA ALA A 42 11.59 7.66 0.36
C ALA A 42 12.40 6.53 -0.30
N ALA A 43 12.61 6.57 -1.63
CA ALA A 43 13.48 5.63 -2.33
C ALA A 43 14.94 5.73 -1.85
N VAL A 44 15.45 6.95 -1.69
CA VAL A 44 16.79 7.19 -1.14
C VAL A 44 16.89 6.67 0.29
N ALA A 45 15.90 6.94 1.14
CA ALA A 45 15.87 6.44 2.52
C ALA A 45 15.79 4.90 2.60
N ALA A 46 15.22 4.23 1.58
CA ALA A 46 15.22 2.78 1.44
C ALA A 46 16.55 2.20 0.90
N GLY A 47 17.57 3.04 0.65
CA GLY A 47 18.86 2.64 0.10
C GLY A 47 18.83 2.35 -1.40
N LEU A 48 17.85 2.87 -2.13
CA LEU A 48 17.69 2.67 -3.57
C LEU A 48 18.22 3.90 -4.34
N HIS A 49 18.72 3.67 -5.55
CA HIS A 49 19.09 4.75 -6.45
C HIS A 49 17.86 5.33 -7.12
N ALA A 50 17.54 6.59 -6.82
CA ALA A 50 16.38 7.29 -7.32
C ALA A 50 16.73 8.24 -8.47
N LEU A 51 15.84 8.31 -9.47
CA LEU A 51 15.89 9.23 -10.59
C LEU A 51 14.64 10.13 -10.53
N ALA A 52 14.83 11.44 -10.49
CA ALA A 52 13.72 12.37 -10.67
C ALA A 52 13.28 12.36 -12.14
N VAL A 53 11.99 12.12 -12.39
CA VAL A 53 11.43 12.09 -13.76
C VAL A 53 11.11 13.48 -14.27
N ASP A 54 11.03 14.47 -13.38
CA ASP A 54 10.81 15.88 -13.67
C ASP A 54 11.23 16.77 -12.47
N ASP A 55 10.88 18.05 -12.53
CA ASP A 55 11.13 19.04 -11.46
C ASP A 55 10.10 19.01 -10.30
N GLY A 56 9.24 18.00 -10.25
CA GLY A 56 8.18 17.83 -9.26
C GLY A 56 6.79 18.26 -9.76
N ALA A 57 6.66 18.71 -10.99
CA ALA A 57 5.37 19.15 -11.52
C ALA A 57 4.34 18.01 -11.59
N SER A 58 4.78 16.81 -11.89
CA SER A 58 3.93 15.63 -11.99
C SER A 58 3.37 15.14 -10.64
N ALA A 59 3.94 15.57 -9.51
CA ALA A 59 3.40 15.23 -8.19
C ALA A 59 2.10 16.00 -7.85
N ARG A 60 1.88 17.17 -8.45
CA ARG A 60 0.79 18.08 -8.07
C ARG A 60 -0.62 17.49 -8.19
N PRO A 61 -1.03 16.81 -9.28
CA PRO A 61 -2.37 16.24 -9.37
C PRO A 61 -2.64 15.19 -8.28
N TYR A 62 -1.62 14.37 -7.96
CA TYR A 62 -1.69 13.40 -6.88
C TYR A 62 -1.79 14.10 -5.50
N GLU A 63 -0.97 15.09 -5.23
CA GLU A 63 -0.99 15.83 -3.97
C GLU A 63 -2.32 16.57 -3.77
N GLU A 64 -2.88 17.13 -4.83
CA GLU A 64 -4.17 17.82 -4.78
C GLU A 64 -5.33 16.87 -4.47
N ILE A 65 -5.40 15.70 -5.08
CA ILE A 65 -6.47 14.74 -4.76
C ILE A 65 -6.34 14.24 -3.32
N VAL A 66 -5.12 13.98 -2.84
CA VAL A 66 -4.86 13.60 -1.46
C VAL A 66 -5.28 14.70 -0.49
N ARG A 67 -4.95 15.96 -0.77
CA ARG A 67 -5.36 17.11 0.04
C ARG A 67 -6.89 17.23 0.10
N ARG A 68 -7.57 17.09 -1.04
CA ARG A 68 -9.04 17.14 -1.12
C ARG A 68 -9.73 16.06 -0.31
N ILE A 69 -9.17 14.85 -0.25
CA ILE A 69 -9.69 13.77 0.60
C ILE A 69 -9.59 14.17 2.08
N GLY A 70 -8.47 14.77 2.49
CA GLY A 70 -8.25 15.14 3.89
C GLY A 70 -9.02 16.37 4.37
N GLU A 71 -9.32 17.33 3.48
CA GLU A 71 -9.95 18.62 3.83
C GLU A 71 -11.45 18.67 3.52
N THR A 72 -11.89 17.92 2.55
CA THR A 72 -13.28 17.93 2.09
C THR A 72 -13.90 16.60 2.46
N ASP A 73 -15.14 16.63 2.90
CA ASP A 73 -15.92 15.44 3.11
C ASP A 73 -16.35 14.80 1.79
N MET A 74 -15.36 14.48 0.94
CA MET A 74 -15.58 13.81 -0.35
C MET A 74 -16.31 12.49 -0.14
N THR A 75 -16.02 11.81 0.97
CA THR A 75 -16.61 10.53 1.30
C THR A 75 -18.09 10.62 1.68
N GLU A 76 -18.54 11.78 2.19
CA GLU A 76 -19.96 12.03 2.47
C GLU A 76 -20.72 12.57 1.25
N THR A 77 -20.05 13.31 0.36
CA THR A 77 -20.71 14.04 -0.75
C THR A 77 -20.69 13.29 -2.07
N MET A 78 -19.75 12.36 -2.28
CA MET A 78 -19.57 11.62 -3.52
C MET A 78 -19.98 10.16 -3.40
N SER A 79 -20.52 9.61 -4.49
CA SER A 79 -20.67 8.17 -4.65
C SER A 79 -19.31 7.49 -4.86
N PRO A 80 -19.14 6.20 -4.54
CA PRO A 80 -17.91 5.46 -4.83
C PRO A 80 -17.47 5.54 -6.30
N ALA A 81 -18.40 5.52 -7.24
CA ALA A 81 -18.11 5.63 -8.67
C ALA A 81 -17.52 7.01 -9.04
N GLN A 82 -18.05 8.09 -8.45
CA GLN A 82 -17.50 9.44 -8.64
C GLN A 82 -16.11 9.56 -8.02
N MET A 83 -15.92 9.01 -6.83
CA MET A 83 -14.62 8.96 -6.16
C MET A 83 -13.57 8.24 -7.02
N HIS A 84 -13.91 7.05 -7.55
CA HIS A 84 -13.02 6.29 -8.43
C HIS A 84 -12.67 7.07 -9.70
N ALA A 85 -13.61 7.83 -10.26
CA ALA A 85 -13.36 8.65 -11.44
C ALA A 85 -12.38 9.81 -11.13
N GLU A 86 -12.53 10.48 -10.00
CA GLU A 86 -11.60 11.53 -9.55
C GLU A 86 -10.18 10.98 -9.33
N PHE A 87 -10.04 9.82 -8.67
CA PHE A 87 -8.75 9.16 -8.53
C PHE A 87 -8.15 8.78 -9.87
N ALA A 88 -8.93 8.18 -10.77
CA ALA A 88 -8.45 7.79 -12.09
C ALA A 88 -7.96 8.99 -12.90
N ALA A 89 -8.67 10.12 -12.83
CA ALA A 89 -8.27 11.37 -13.48
C ALA A 89 -6.94 11.90 -12.92
N ALA A 90 -6.82 12.01 -11.59
CA ALA A 90 -5.61 12.50 -10.94
C ALA A 90 -4.40 11.59 -11.20
N PHE A 91 -4.58 10.26 -11.15
CA PHE A 91 -3.50 9.30 -11.45
C PHE A 91 -3.11 9.31 -12.92
N GLY A 92 -4.09 9.46 -13.82
CA GLY A 92 -3.86 9.60 -15.24
C GLY A 92 -3.12 10.89 -15.58
N GLU A 93 -3.48 12.01 -14.99
CA GLU A 93 -2.80 13.31 -15.18
C GLU A 93 -1.36 13.26 -14.63
N THR A 94 -1.17 12.73 -13.42
CA THR A 94 0.17 12.45 -12.86
C THR A 94 0.98 11.62 -13.85
N GLY A 95 0.40 10.54 -14.37
CA GLY A 95 1.05 9.65 -15.33
C GLY A 95 1.43 10.36 -16.63
N ASN A 96 0.56 11.19 -17.18
CA ASN A 96 0.85 11.98 -18.39
C ASN A 96 2.06 12.90 -18.19
N LEU A 97 2.13 13.57 -17.05
CA LEU A 97 3.25 14.46 -16.72
C LEU A 97 4.56 13.72 -16.48
N MET A 98 4.53 12.51 -15.89
CA MET A 98 5.70 11.67 -15.66
C MET A 98 6.22 10.98 -16.93
N LEU A 99 5.38 10.80 -17.95
CA LEU A 99 5.62 9.86 -19.06
C LEU A 99 6.90 10.19 -19.84
N GLY A 100 7.14 11.45 -20.15
CA GLY A 100 8.35 11.87 -20.87
C GLY A 100 9.64 11.47 -20.16
N GLY A 101 9.77 11.82 -18.89
CA GLY A 101 10.93 11.50 -18.08
C GLY A 101 11.08 9.98 -17.83
N LEU A 102 9.97 9.24 -17.75
CA LEU A 102 10.02 7.78 -17.65
C LEU A 102 10.57 7.14 -18.92
N VAL A 103 10.10 7.56 -20.11
CA VAL A 103 10.60 7.06 -21.40
C VAL A 103 12.10 7.37 -21.56
N GLU A 104 12.53 8.55 -21.18
CA GLU A 104 13.94 8.96 -21.18
C GLU A 104 14.76 8.08 -20.23
N ALA A 105 14.32 7.91 -18.99
CA ALA A 105 15.00 7.07 -18.00
C ALA A 105 15.14 5.61 -18.45
N VAL A 106 14.12 5.03 -19.10
CA VAL A 106 14.19 3.67 -19.66
C VAL A 106 15.24 3.57 -20.76
N ARG A 107 15.24 4.53 -21.69
CA ARG A 107 16.16 4.56 -22.86
C ARG A 107 17.61 4.80 -22.43
N GLU A 108 17.86 5.82 -21.61
CA GLU A 108 19.20 6.18 -21.19
C GLU A 108 19.85 5.07 -20.38
N TRP A 109 19.08 4.46 -19.47
CA TRP A 109 19.61 3.39 -18.65
C TRP A 109 19.53 2.01 -19.30
N GLN A 110 18.87 1.89 -20.44
CA GLN A 110 18.67 0.63 -21.17
C GLN A 110 18.07 -0.43 -20.23
N ALA A 111 16.95 -0.11 -19.59
CA ALA A 111 16.26 -1.02 -18.70
C ALA A 111 15.81 -2.30 -19.43
N ASP A 112 15.94 -3.45 -18.77
CA ASP A 112 15.42 -4.74 -19.28
C ASP A 112 13.93 -4.89 -18.99
N ALA A 113 13.45 -4.27 -17.91
CA ALA A 113 12.04 -4.28 -17.52
C ALA A 113 11.68 -2.98 -16.77
N VAL A 114 10.42 -2.55 -16.95
CA VAL A 114 9.78 -1.51 -16.15
C VAL A 114 8.83 -2.18 -15.16
N VAL A 115 9.08 -2.00 -13.87
CA VAL A 115 8.22 -2.48 -12.78
C VAL A 115 7.42 -1.30 -12.25
N TYR A 116 6.10 -1.37 -12.29
CA TYR A 116 5.24 -0.26 -11.90
C TYR A 116 4.07 -0.71 -11.02
N THR A 117 3.56 0.18 -10.17
CA THR A 117 2.35 -0.08 -9.38
C THR A 117 1.10 0.11 -10.22
N PRO A 118 -0.02 -0.58 -9.92
CA PRO A 118 -1.24 -0.54 -10.76
C PRO A 118 -1.76 0.87 -11.05
N MET A 119 -1.58 1.83 -10.13
CA MET A 119 -2.01 3.21 -10.33
C MET A 119 -0.99 4.06 -11.11
N ALA A 120 0.27 3.62 -11.22
CA ALA A 120 1.33 4.30 -11.99
C ALA A 120 1.36 3.81 -13.44
N VAL A 121 0.22 3.89 -14.13
CA VAL A 121 0.00 3.35 -15.49
C VAL A 121 0.93 3.91 -16.56
N ALA A 122 1.57 5.05 -16.32
CA ALA A 122 2.63 5.58 -17.19
C ALA A 122 3.81 4.60 -17.35
N GLY A 123 4.05 3.74 -16.35
CA GLY A 123 5.07 2.69 -16.44
C GLY A 123 4.78 1.69 -17.55
N LEU A 124 3.51 1.30 -17.75
CA LEU A 124 3.11 0.46 -18.87
C LEU A 124 3.36 1.14 -20.22
N VAL A 125 2.92 2.39 -20.35
CA VAL A 125 3.08 3.14 -21.60
C VAL A 125 4.56 3.36 -21.92
N ALA A 126 5.39 3.70 -20.93
CA ALA A 126 6.84 3.86 -21.10
C ALA A 126 7.51 2.53 -21.52
N ALA A 127 7.11 1.41 -20.94
CA ALA A 127 7.61 0.10 -21.35
C ALA A 127 7.25 -0.22 -22.80
N ARG A 128 6.00 0.00 -23.20
CA ARG A 128 5.54 -0.24 -24.59
C ARG A 128 6.23 0.69 -25.60
N ALA A 129 6.40 1.98 -25.27
CA ALA A 129 7.07 2.97 -26.14
C ALA A 129 8.57 2.69 -26.34
N THR A 130 9.15 1.84 -25.49
CA THR A 130 10.58 1.48 -25.54
C THR A 130 10.85 0.02 -25.90
N GLY A 131 9.80 -0.79 -26.12
CA GLY A 131 9.91 -2.21 -26.36
C GLY A 131 10.47 -3.01 -25.18
N THR A 132 10.27 -2.48 -23.94
CA THR A 132 10.79 -3.05 -22.70
C THR A 132 9.70 -3.89 -22.02
N THR A 133 10.07 -4.95 -21.30
CA THR A 133 9.11 -5.78 -20.55
C THR A 133 8.38 -4.96 -19.51
N ALA A 134 7.05 -5.02 -19.50
CA ALA A 134 6.18 -4.35 -18.54
C ALA A 134 5.78 -5.31 -17.41
N ILE A 135 6.07 -4.96 -16.17
CA ILE A 135 5.74 -5.75 -14.98
C ILE A 135 4.91 -4.88 -14.05
N VAL A 136 3.66 -5.27 -13.80
CA VAL A 136 2.85 -4.61 -12.80
C VAL A 136 3.01 -5.32 -11.46
N HIS A 137 3.36 -4.57 -10.41
CA HIS A 137 3.53 -5.07 -9.05
C HIS A 137 2.34 -4.65 -8.20
N GLY A 138 1.54 -5.61 -7.74
CA GLY A 138 0.41 -5.38 -6.87
C GLY A 138 0.79 -4.72 -5.55
N LEU A 139 -0.13 -3.93 -5.00
CA LEU A 139 -0.01 -3.31 -3.66
C LEU A 139 -0.86 -4.01 -2.61
N GLY A 140 -1.65 -4.97 -3.01
CA GLY A 140 -2.66 -5.69 -2.26
C GLY A 140 -3.76 -6.15 -3.22
N THR A 141 -5.02 -6.11 -2.79
CA THR A 141 -6.17 -6.41 -3.65
C THR A 141 -6.25 -5.46 -4.85
N ARG A 142 -6.72 -5.97 -6.00
CA ARG A 142 -6.83 -5.17 -7.23
C ARG A 142 -7.84 -4.04 -7.08
N TRP A 143 -7.52 -2.90 -7.65
CA TRP A 143 -8.32 -1.69 -7.56
C TRP A 143 -8.89 -1.29 -8.94
N PRO A 144 -10.15 -0.84 -9.03
CA PRO A 144 -10.83 -0.62 -10.33
C PRO A 144 -10.35 0.60 -11.12
N THR A 145 -9.44 1.42 -10.58
CA THR A 145 -8.97 2.65 -11.26
C THR A 145 -7.93 2.41 -12.35
N TYR A 146 -7.38 1.20 -12.50
CA TYR A 146 -6.33 0.90 -13.47
C TYR A 146 -6.71 1.25 -14.91
N GLY A 147 -7.78 0.63 -15.42
CA GLY A 147 -8.27 0.89 -16.78
C GLY A 147 -8.67 2.35 -17.03
N PRO A 148 -9.50 2.97 -16.16
CA PRO A 148 -9.83 4.39 -16.27
C PRO A 148 -8.62 5.32 -16.23
N ALA A 149 -7.62 5.09 -15.36
CA ALA A 149 -6.39 5.89 -15.33
C ALA A 149 -5.58 5.74 -16.62
N LEU A 150 -5.48 4.51 -17.16
CA LEU A 150 -4.80 4.25 -18.42
C LEU A 150 -5.47 4.95 -19.60
N ALA A 151 -6.80 5.08 -19.61
CA ALA A 151 -7.53 5.80 -20.64
C ALA A 151 -7.14 7.29 -20.75
N HIS A 152 -6.72 7.92 -19.63
CA HIS A 152 -6.22 9.29 -19.64
C HIS A 152 -4.86 9.43 -20.36
N LEU A 153 -4.10 8.36 -20.53
CA LEU A 153 -2.82 8.38 -21.23
C LEU A 153 -2.94 8.05 -22.72
N HIS A 154 -4.15 7.77 -23.23
CA HIS A 154 -4.35 7.30 -24.60
C HIS A 154 -3.73 8.23 -25.66
N SER A 155 -3.93 9.54 -25.56
CA SER A 155 -3.35 10.51 -26.50
C SER A 155 -1.82 10.48 -26.46
N ALA A 156 -1.23 10.61 -25.29
CA ALA A 156 0.22 10.59 -25.11
C ALA A 156 0.86 9.26 -25.52
N ALA A 157 0.16 8.15 -25.29
CA ALA A 157 0.59 6.82 -25.76
C ALA A 157 0.61 6.78 -27.29
N THR A 158 -0.43 7.29 -27.95
CA THR A 158 -0.51 7.36 -29.41
C THR A 158 0.61 8.22 -30.01
N ASP A 159 0.94 9.35 -29.42
CA ASP A 159 2.04 10.23 -29.82
C ASP A 159 3.41 9.54 -29.73
N LEU A 160 3.53 8.56 -28.84
CA LEU A 160 4.72 7.70 -28.68
C LEU A 160 4.69 6.45 -29.55
N GLY A 161 3.70 6.29 -30.43
CA GLY A 161 3.54 5.13 -31.31
C GLY A 161 2.98 3.89 -30.61
N VAL A 162 2.40 4.03 -29.41
CA VAL A 162 1.78 2.94 -28.67
C VAL A 162 0.29 2.92 -28.96
N SER A 163 -0.14 2.00 -29.83
CA SER A 163 -1.54 1.87 -30.28
C SER A 163 -2.41 1.11 -29.26
N GLU A 164 -1.84 0.18 -28.53
CA GLU A 164 -2.53 -0.64 -27.52
C GLU A 164 -1.62 -0.85 -26.31
N ALA A 165 -1.93 -0.16 -25.20
CA ALA A 165 -1.30 -0.37 -23.90
C ALA A 165 -2.40 -0.81 -22.93
N VAL A 166 -2.77 -2.10 -22.94
CA VAL A 166 -3.92 -2.60 -22.17
C VAL A 166 -3.47 -3.49 -21.03
N GLU A 167 -2.44 -4.31 -21.26
CA GLU A 167 -1.96 -5.33 -20.31
C GLU A 167 -0.45 -5.25 -20.14
N ALA A 168 0.03 -5.61 -18.94
CA ALA A 168 1.43 -5.89 -18.68
C ALA A 168 1.84 -7.26 -19.26
N ASP A 169 3.13 -7.53 -19.31
CA ASP A 169 3.64 -8.86 -19.68
C ASP A 169 3.56 -9.81 -18.47
N ILE A 170 3.78 -9.27 -17.27
CA ILE A 170 3.77 -10.03 -16.02
C ILE A 170 3.06 -9.20 -14.94
N GLU A 171 2.19 -9.86 -14.18
CA GLU A 171 1.62 -9.33 -12.94
C GLU A 171 2.26 -10.03 -11.74
N ILE A 172 2.75 -9.26 -10.77
CA ILE A 172 3.14 -9.77 -9.45
C ILE A 172 1.94 -9.56 -8.52
N ASP A 173 1.26 -10.64 -8.17
CA ASP A 173 0.14 -10.63 -7.24
C ASP A 173 0.65 -10.93 -5.82
N VAL A 174 0.42 -9.97 -4.92
CA VAL A 174 0.85 -10.06 -3.52
C VAL A 174 -0.30 -10.40 -2.55
N SER A 175 -1.51 -10.56 -3.08
CA SER A 175 -2.68 -10.90 -2.26
C SER A 175 -2.65 -12.35 -1.81
N PRO A 176 -2.89 -12.63 -0.51
CA PRO A 176 -3.13 -14.00 -0.06
C PRO A 176 -4.34 -14.61 -0.78
N PRO A 177 -4.28 -15.87 -1.23
CA PRO A 177 -5.35 -16.52 -1.99
C PRO A 177 -6.73 -16.44 -1.35
N SER A 178 -6.83 -16.55 -0.01
CA SER A 178 -8.10 -16.45 0.70
C SER A 178 -8.72 -15.05 0.62
N LEU A 179 -7.91 -13.98 0.63
CA LEU A 179 -8.37 -12.61 0.48
C LEU A 179 -8.78 -12.33 -0.98
N GLU A 180 -7.99 -12.79 -1.93
CA GLU A 180 -8.29 -12.65 -3.36
C GLU A 180 -9.61 -13.37 -3.72
N ALA A 181 -9.83 -14.57 -3.20
CA ALA A 181 -11.10 -15.29 -3.37
C ALA A 181 -12.30 -14.55 -2.77
N ILE A 182 -12.13 -13.82 -1.67
CA ILE A 182 -13.18 -12.96 -1.09
C ILE A 182 -13.40 -11.75 -1.99
N HIS A 183 -12.33 -11.09 -2.42
CA HIS A 183 -12.39 -9.93 -3.31
C HIS A 183 -13.18 -10.24 -4.59
N HIS A 184 -12.90 -11.35 -5.26
CA HIS A 184 -13.63 -11.79 -6.45
C HIS A 184 -15.12 -12.03 -6.21
N ARG A 185 -15.53 -12.44 -5.01
CA ARG A 185 -16.94 -12.68 -4.67
C ARG A 185 -17.70 -11.42 -4.26
N THR A 186 -17.01 -10.44 -3.70
CA THR A 186 -17.63 -9.25 -3.09
C THR A 186 -17.58 -8.02 -3.99
N THR A 187 -16.71 -8.01 -5.00
CA THR A 187 -16.61 -6.89 -5.95
C THR A 187 -17.59 -7.07 -7.11
N PRO A 188 -18.49 -6.09 -7.38
CA PRO A 188 -19.55 -6.22 -8.39
C PRO A 188 -19.07 -6.36 -9.83
N ALA A 189 -17.88 -5.86 -10.15
CA ALA A 189 -17.22 -6.06 -11.44
C ALA A 189 -15.95 -6.89 -11.20
N PRO A 190 -15.69 -7.94 -11.99
CA PRO A 190 -14.43 -8.65 -11.91
C PRO A 190 -13.33 -7.63 -12.17
N THR A 191 -12.49 -7.40 -11.18
CA THR A 191 -11.25 -6.67 -11.40
C THR A 191 -10.44 -7.48 -12.39
N GLN A 192 -10.26 -6.92 -13.57
CA GLN A 192 -9.50 -7.56 -14.65
C GLN A 192 -8.08 -7.80 -14.14
N THR A 193 -7.52 -8.97 -14.44
CA THR A 193 -6.09 -9.20 -14.26
C THR A 193 -5.30 -8.19 -15.07
N TYR A 194 -4.19 -7.72 -14.53
CA TYR A 194 -3.37 -6.71 -15.22
C TYR A 194 -2.46 -7.32 -16.28
N ALA A 195 -2.30 -8.65 -16.27
CA ALA A 195 -1.53 -9.41 -17.22
C ALA A 195 -2.09 -10.83 -17.36
N SER A 196 -1.78 -11.50 -18.48
CA SER A 196 -2.10 -12.91 -18.69
C SER A 196 -1.19 -13.86 -17.89
N ARG A 197 0.04 -13.42 -17.57
CA ARG A 197 0.96 -14.14 -16.70
C ARG A 197 0.98 -13.52 -15.31
N ILE A 198 0.59 -14.32 -14.30
CA ILE A 198 0.56 -13.91 -12.90
C ILE A 198 1.60 -14.72 -12.12
N GLU A 199 2.46 -14.02 -11.37
CA GLU A 199 3.40 -14.58 -10.40
C GLU A 199 2.93 -14.19 -9.00
N SER A 200 2.48 -15.16 -8.21
CA SER A 200 2.20 -14.93 -6.79
C SER A 200 3.49 -14.67 -6.04
N MET A 201 3.49 -13.63 -5.19
CA MET A 201 4.63 -13.26 -4.36
C MET A 201 4.16 -12.90 -2.96
N ARG A 202 4.85 -13.44 -1.94
CA ARG A 202 4.58 -13.03 -0.56
C ARG A 202 4.76 -11.54 -0.38
N TYR A 203 3.74 -10.87 0.16
CA TYR A 203 3.88 -9.50 0.63
C TYR A 203 4.82 -9.46 1.83
N LEU A 204 5.91 -8.71 1.73
CA LEU A 204 6.80 -8.42 2.85
C LEU A 204 6.57 -6.98 3.29
N PRO A 205 6.02 -6.74 4.50
CA PRO A 205 5.79 -5.39 4.97
C PRO A 205 7.11 -4.63 5.16
N TYR A 206 7.32 -3.62 4.35
CA TYR A 206 8.41 -2.67 4.52
C TYR A 206 7.84 -1.31 4.92
N ASN A 207 8.18 -0.86 6.10
CA ASN A 207 7.71 0.40 6.67
C ASN A 207 8.90 1.32 7.04
N GLY A 208 10.00 1.24 6.29
CA GLY A 208 11.26 1.91 6.61
C GLY A 208 12.08 1.16 7.64
N GLY A 209 13.27 1.68 7.92
CA GLY A 209 14.13 1.23 9.01
C GLY A 209 14.01 2.15 10.24
N GLY A 210 14.50 1.70 11.38
CA GLY A 210 14.56 2.50 12.60
C GLY A 210 15.22 1.76 13.75
N GLU A 211 15.75 2.48 14.70
CA GLU A 211 16.21 1.90 15.96
C GLU A 211 15.01 1.45 16.79
N LEU A 212 14.96 0.15 17.11
CA LEU A 212 13.88 -0.39 17.92
C LEU A 212 14.12 -0.12 19.40
N PRO A 213 13.24 0.62 20.08
CA PRO A 213 13.34 0.87 21.51
C PRO A 213 13.32 -0.44 22.32
N ALA A 214 13.92 -0.40 23.50
CA ALA A 214 14.02 -1.58 24.37
C ALA A 214 12.64 -2.22 24.66
N TRP A 215 11.58 -1.41 24.79
CA TRP A 215 10.23 -1.91 25.07
C TRP A 215 9.62 -2.71 23.91
N VAL A 216 10.02 -2.46 22.65
CA VAL A 216 9.59 -3.29 21.50
C VAL A 216 10.23 -4.68 21.58
N ARG A 217 11.51 -4.73 21.98
CA ARG A 217 12.32 -5.95 22.02
C ARG A 217 12.10 -6.79 23.30
N ALA A 218 11.62 -6.16 24.37
CA ALA A 218 11.41 -6.83 25.65
C ALA A 218 10.22 -7.79 25.59
N PRO A 219 10.28 -8.93 26.34
CA PRO A 219 9.12 -9.78 26.53
C PRO A 219 7.94 -8.97 27.06
N ARG A 220 6.74 -9.33 26.62
CA ARG A 220 5.51 -8.67 27.07
C ARG A 220 5.29 -8.94 28.56
N THR A 221 5.39 -7.93 29.40
CA THR A 221 5.05 -7.97 30.81
C THR A 221 4.06 -6.84 31.09
N GLY A 222 2.92 -7.14 31.74
CA GLY A 222 1.90 -6.15 32.05
C GLY A 222 0.76 -6.10 31.02
N ARG A 223 0.27 -4.87 30.71
CA ARG A 223 -0.90 -4.65 29.87
C ARG A 223 -0.72 -5.16 28.44
N ARG A 224 -1.81 -5.65 27.84
CA ARG A 224 -1.84 -5.96 26.39
C ARG A 224 -1.58 -4.68 25.58
N ARG A 225 -0.77 -4.76 24.52
CA ARG A 225 -0.50 -3.62 23.63
C ARG A 225 -1.45 -3.61 22.47
N VAL A 226 -1.88 -2.40 22.10
CA VAL A 226 -2.65 -2.11 20.91
C VAL A 226 -1.91 -1.04 20.13
N ALA A 227 -1.52 -1.33 18.90
CA ALA A 227 -0.99 -0.29 18.00
C ALA A 227 -2.15 0.54 17.45
N ALA A 228 -1.95 1.85 17.28
CA ALA A 228 -2.89 2.72 16.60
C ALA A 228 -2.15 3.59 15.58
N THR A 229 -2.58 3.54 14.31
CA THR A 229 -2.01 4.35 13.23
C THR A 229 -3.08 4.74 12.22
N LEU A 230 -3.07 6.00 11.80
CA LEU A 230 -3.96 6.51 10.76
C LEU A 230 -3.29 6.62 9.39
N GLY A 231 -2.09 6.02 9.25
CA GLY A 231 -1.29 6.13 8.03
C GLY A 231 -0.66 7.49 7.85
N SER A 232 0.04 7.67 6.73
CA SER A 232 0.77 8.91 6.44
C SER A 232 -0.15 10.05 6.00
N LEU A 233 -1.28 9.76 5.37
CA LEU A 233 -2.15 10.77 4.77
C LEU A 233 -3.15 11.33 5.79
N THR A 234 -3.88 10.47 6.49
CA THR A 234 -4.92 10.87 7.44
C THR A 234 -4.33 11.64 8.64
N ALA A 235 -3.13 11.26 9.08
CA ALA A 235 -2.44 11.96 10.17
C ALA A 235 -2.05 13.40 9.80
N THR A 236 -1.77 13.66 8.52
CA THR A 236 -1.37 14.99 8.04
C THR A 236 -2.54 15.96 7.94
N TYR A 237 -3.74 15.48 7.61
CA TYR A 237 -4.90 16.33 7.31
C TYR A 237 -6.03 16.27 8.35
N GLY A 238 -6.00 15.31 9.28
CA GLY A 238 -7.04 15.16 10.30
C GLY A 238 -6.89 16.15 11.46
N ASP A 239 -8.03 16.55 12.06
CA ASP A 239 -8.08 17.44 13.26
C ASP A 239 -7.72 16.75 14.58
N GLY A 240 -7.28 15.50 14.54
CA GLY A 240 -6.97 14.66 15.69
C GLY A 240 -8.20 14.12 16.44
N THR A 241 -9.43 14.35 15.96
CA THR A 241 -10.66 13.85 16.60
C THR A 241 -10.67 12.33 16.65
N LEU A 242 -10.28 11.66 15.58
CA LEU A 242 -10.20 10.21 15.52
C LEU A 242 -9.21 9.64 16.53
N LEU A 243 -8.03 10.25 16.67
CA LEU A 243 -7.06 9.88 17.70
C LEU A 243 -7.63 10.05 19.11
N ARG A 244 -8.38 11.13 19.38
CA ARG A 244 -9.06 11.34 20.66
C ARG A 244 -10.10 10.26 20.97
N HIS A 245 -10.85 9.80 19.94
CA HIS A 245 -11.81 8.70 20.13
C HIS A 245 -11.10 7.38 20.43
N ILE A 246 -9.99 7.07 19.75
CA ILE A 246 -9.19 5.87 20.01
C ILE A 246 -8.63 5.90 21.44
N ILE A 247 -8.03 7.02 21.85
CA ILE A 247 -7.48 7.16 23.20
C ILE A 247 -8.59 6.99 24.25
N LYS A 248 -9.71 7.69 24.12
CA LYS A 248 -10.82 7.61 25.08
C LYS A 248 -11.47 6.22 25.11
N GLY A 249 -11.63 5.58 23.96
CA GLY A 249 -12.19 4.23 23.87
C GLY A 249 -11.30 3.14 24.49
N ALA A 250 -10.00 3.40 24.63
CA ALA A 250 -9.09 2.48 25.30
C ALA A 250 -9.01 2.68 26.83
N ALA A 251 -9.61 3.74 27.37
CA ALA A 251 -9.43 4.15 28.77
C ALA A 251 -9.86 3.08 29.79
N GLU A 252 -10.95 2.37 29.50
CA GLU A 252 -11.51 1.35 30.40
C GLU A 252 -10.98 -0.07 30.10
N LEU A 253 -10.15 -0.19 29.05
CA LEU A 253 -9.50 -1.45 28.68
C LEU A 253 -8.12 -1.54 29.37
N ASP A 254 -7.76 -2.71 29.86
CA ASP A 254 -6.41 -2.93 30.41
C ASP A 254 -5.37 -3.10 29.30
N VAL A 255 -5.10 -2.00 28.58
CA VAL A 255 -4.19 -1.95 27.44
C VAL A 255 -3.17 -0.80 27.54
N GLU A 256 -2.05 -0.96 26.83
CA GLU A 256 -1.10 0.11 26.48
C GLU A 256 -1.32 0.44 25.01
N ILE A 257 -1.65 1.68 24.66
CA ILE A 257 -1.77 2.16 23.28
C ILE A 257 -0.40 2.63 22.79
N ILE A 258 0.09 2.01 21.74
CA ILE A 258 1.25 2.50 20.98
C ILE A 258 0.71 3.38 19.86
N LEU A 259 0.73 4.69 20.09
CA LEU A 259 0.16 5.67 19.18
C LEU A 259 1.21 6.13 18.16
N MET A 260 1.12 5.61 16.94
CA MET A 260 2.03 5.98 15.86
C MET A 260 1.51 7.24 15.17
N THR A 261 2.10 8.37 15.53
CA THR A 261 1.60 9.70 15.14
C THR A 261 2.09 10.15 13.77
N GLY A 262 3.19 9.58 13.25
CA GLY A 262 3.88 10.18 12.11
C GLY A 262 4.27 11.61 12.45
N ASP A 263 3.97 12.56 11.56
CA ASP A 263 4.19 13.99 11.76
C ASP A 263 3.00 14.70 12.41
N ALA A 264 1.92 13.97 12.77
CA ALA A 264 0.76 14.55 13.40
C ALA A 264 1.03 14.97 14.86
N THR A 265 0.55 16.15 15.22
CA THR A 265 0.57 16.62 16.60
C THR A 265 -0.65 16.08 17.36
N VAL A 266 -0.42 15.36 18.44
CA VAL A 266 -1.51 14.93 19.33
C VAL A 266 -1.81 16.04 20.32
N PRO A 267 -3.02 16.60 20.33
CA PRO A 267 -3.35 17.72 21.23
C PRO A 267 -3.45 17.29 22.70
N GLY A 268 -2.81 18.07 23.60
CA GLY A 268 -2.95 17.96 25.05
C GLY A 268 -2.07 16.89 25.71
N PRO A 269 -2.15 16.77 27.04
CA PRO A 269 -1.42 15.75 27.79
C PRO A 269 -2.03 14.36 27.49
N LEU A 270 -1.17 13.36 27.23
CA LEU A 270 -1.58 11.97 27.00
C LEU A 270 -1.67 11.22 28.34
N PRO A 271 -2.66 10.32 28.48
CA PRO A 271 -2.73 9.41 29.62
C PRO A 271 -1.52 8.47 29.69
N GLU A 272 -1.19 7.94 30.88
CA GLU A 272 -0.05 7.05 31.10
C GLU A 272 -0.12 5.74 30.27
N TYR A 273 -1.32 5.28 29.90
CA TYR A 273 -1.51 4.10 29.06
C TYR A 273 -1.29 4.37 27.56
N VAL A 274 -0.97 5.61 27.18
CA VAL A 274 -0.70 5.99 25.77
C VAL A 274 0.77 6.33 25.60
N ARG A 275 1.43 5.59 24.72
CA ARG A 275 2.82 5.83 24.33
C ARG A 275 2.86 6.39 22.92
N PRO A 276 3.08 7.69 22.74
CA PRO A 276 3.25 8.26 21.40
C PRO A 276 4.62 7.87 20.85
N VAL A 277 4.64 7.51 19.55
CA VAL A 277 5.86 7.28 18.80
C VAL A 277 5.75 7.97 17.44
N PRO A 278 6.73 8.80 17.05
CA PRO A 278 6.62 9.54 15.78
C PRO A 278 6.70 8.60 14.58
N TRP A 279 7.66 7.70 14.57
CA TRP A 279 7.84 6.69 13.54
C TRP A 279 8.56 5.46 14.07
N LEU A 280 8.01 4.30 13.80
CA LEU A 280 8.69 3.00 13.95
C LEU A 280 8.23 2.07 12.84
N PRO A 281 9.06 1.10 12.42
CA PRO A 281 8.62 0.06 11.51
C PRO A 281 7.39 -0.68 12.07
N LEU A 282 6.23 -0.48 11.44
CA LEU A 282 4.94 -0.98 11.94
C LEU A 282 4.99 -2.48 12.22
N ARG A 283 5.56 -3.26 11.28
CA ARG A 283 5.66 -4.71 11.43
C ARG A 283 6.37 -5.12 12.74
N ALA A 284 7.47 -4.43 13.08
CA ALA A 284 8.23 -4.73 14.31
C ALA A 284 7.44 -4.36 15.58
N VAL A 285 6.63 -3.28 15.54
CA VAL A 285 5.75 -2.92 16.65
C VAL A 285 4.65 -3.96 16.84
N LEU A 286 4.04 -4.42 15.74
CA LEU A 286 2.94 -5.36 15.74
C LEU A 286 3.31 -6.72 16.36
N GLU A 287 4.55 -7.18 16.26
CA GLU A 287 5.03 -8.38 16.94
C GLU A 287 4.76 -8.36 18.46
N SER A 288 4.70 -7.17 19.05
CA SER A 288 4.43 -6.98 20.47
C SER A 288 2.94 -6.67 20.78
N CYS A 289 2.07 -6.56 19.78
CA CYS A 289 0.69 -6.13 19.95
C CYS A 289 -0.32 -7.28 19.94
N ALA A 290 -1.44 -7.08 20.64
CA ALA A 290 -2.58 -7.99 20.67
C ALA A 290 -3.67 -7.59 19.66
N ALA A 291 -3.68 -6.33 19.23
CA ALA A 291 -4.56 -5.81 18.19
C ALA A 291 -3.95 -4.53 17.57
N VAL A 292 -4.50 -4.12 16.44
CA VAL A 292 -4.16 -2.84 15.80
C VAL A 292 -5.40 -2.09 15.38
N VAL A 293 -5.39 -0.77 15.54
CA VAL A 293 -6.40 0.16 15.01
C VAL A 293 -5.79 0.94 13.87
N HIS A 294 -6.41 0.91 12.68
CA HIS A 294 -5.90 1.63 11.51
C HIS A 294 -7.01 2.00 10.52
N HIS A 295 -6.67 2.87 9.56
CA HIS A 295 -7.59 3.41 8.54
C HIS A 295 -7.92 2.46 7.38
N GLY A 296 -7.30 1.28 7.28
CA GLY A 296 -7.57 0.30 6.21
C GLY A 296 -6.67 0.37 4.98
N GLY A 297 -5.66 1.25 4.95
CA GLY A 297 -4.68 1.26 3.86
C GLY A 297 -3.93 -0.08 3.76
N ALA A 298 -3.65 -0.52 2.53
CA ALA A 298 -3.05 -1.82 2.24
C ALA A 298 -1.77 -2.09 3.06
N GLY A 299 -0.84 -1.13 3.16
CA GLY A 299 0.40 -1.28 3.91
C GLY A 299 0.19 -1.64 5.38
N SER A 300 -0.79 -1.02 6.06
CA SER A 300 -1.13 -1.31 7.46
C SER A 300 -1.86 -2.64 7.60
N MET A 301 -2.82 -2.91 6.71
CA MET A 301 -3.57 -4.16 6.70
C MET A 301 -2.64 -5.37 6.51
N TYR A 302 -1.80 -5.35 5.49
CA TYR A 302 -0.89 -6.46 5.20
C TYR A 302 0.21 -6.62 6.24
N ALA A 303 0.66 -5.54 6.88
CA ALA A 303 1.57 -5.64 8.01
C ALA A 303 0.92 -6.34 9.22
N ALA A 304 -0.37 -6.08 9.47
CA ALA A 304 -1.13 -6.74 10.52
C ALA A 304 -1.40 -8.22 10.19
N LEU A 305 -1.73 -8.54 8.93
CA LEU A 305 -1.92 -9.91 8.46
C LEU A 305 -0.64 -10.73 8.60
N ASP A 306 0.51 -10.20 8.14
CA ASP A 306 1.82 -10.87 8.26
C ASP A 306 2.24 -11.06 9.73
N ALA A 307 1.84 -10.14 10.62
CA ALA A 307 2.07 -10.25 12.05
C ALA A 307 1.08 -11.18 12.78
N GLY A 308 0.01 -11.64 12.12
CA GLY A 308 -1.04 -12.43 12.74
C GLY A 308 -1.86 -11.65 13.78
N VAL A 309 -2.06 -10.33 13.60
CA VAL A 309 -2.66 -9.43 14.58
C VAL A 309 -4.06 -9.01 14.16
N PRO A 310 -5.10 -9.22 15.02
CA PRO A 310 -6.47 -8.76 14.77
C PRO A 310 -6.56 -7.25 14.59
N GLN A 311 -7.47 -6.81 13.71
CA GLN A 311 -7.54 -5.43 13.23
C GLN A 311 -8.89 -4.79 13.56
N LEU A 312 -8.86 -3.56 14.09
CA LEU A 312 -10.02 -2.65 14.08
C LEU A 312 -9.79 -1.63 12.97
N VAL A 313 -10.60 -1.71 11.93
CA VAL A 313 -10.46 -0.86 10.74
C VAL A 313 -11.46 0.28 10.77
N LEU A 314 -10.97 1.50 10.56
CA LEU A 314 -11.73 2.74 10.52
C LEU A 314 -11.58 3.34 9.11
N PRO A 315 -12.26 2.78 8.08
CA PRO A 315 -11.99 3.10 6.70
C PRO A 315 -12.65 4.40 6.24
N ASP A 316 -12.01 5.04 5.27
CA ASP A 316 -12.62 6.11 4.49
C ASP A 316 -13.50 5.51 3.40
N ARG A 317 -14.79 5.86 3.40
CA ARG A 317 -15.79 5.32 2.48
C ARG A 317 -15.43 5.59 1.01
N GLY A 318 -15.54 4.57 0.18
CA GLY A 318 -15.34 4.69 -1.28
C GLY A 318 -13.88 4.76 -1.72
N THR A 319 -12.92 4.55 -0.80
CA THR A 319 -11.52 4.40 -1.10
C THR A 319 -11.09 2.92 -1.09
N ASP A 320 -9.82 2.64 -1.37
CA ASP A 320 -9.27 1.28 -1.25
C ASP A 320 -9.37 0.73 0.18
N SER A 321 -9.32 1.62 1.18
CA SER A 321 -9.46 1.25 2.58
C SER A 321 -10.83 0.65 2.90
N ASP A 322 -11.89 1.09 2.23
CA ASP A 322 -13.24 0.55 2.35
C ASP A 322 -13.32 -0.91 1.85
N THR A 323 -12.78 -1.16 0.65
CA THR A 323 -12.69 -2.52 0.08
C THR A 323 -11.82 -3.44 0.95
N ASN A 324 -10.66 -2.96 1.39
CA ASN A 324 -9.75 -3.68 2.26
C ASN A 324 -10.43 -4.07 3.59
N ALA A 325 -11.15 -3.13 4.22
CA ALA A 325 -11.90 -3.38 5.45
C ALA A 325 -12.97 -4.45 5.25
N GLN A 326 -13.74 -4.38 4.15
CA GLN A 326 -14.77 -5.37 3.83
C GLN A 326 -14.18 -6.78 3.66
N ILE A 327 -13.05 -6.90 2.98
CA ILE A 327 -12.36 -8.18 2.78
C ILE A 327 -11.84 -8.71 4.11
N ALA A 328 -11.19 -7.88 4.92
CA ALA A 328 -10.64 -8.26 6.22
C ALA A 328 -11.74 -8.75 7.20
N VAL A 329 -12.88 -8.05 7.24
CA VAL A 329 -14.05 -8.46 8.04
C VAL A 329 -14.62 -9.79 7.54
N THR A 330 -14.77 -9.94 6.23
CA THR A 330 -15.30 -11.19 5.63
C THR A 330 -14.37 -12.37 5.88
N ARG A 331 -13.05 -12.15 5.92
CA ARG A 331 -12.06 -13.18 6.28
C ARG A 331 -12.05 -13.52 7.78
N GLY A 332 -12.65 -12.68 8.61
CA GLY A 332 -12.69 -12.85 10.06
C GLY A 332 -11.42 -12.36 10.77
N VAL A 333 -10.60 -11.54 10.13
CA VAL A 333 -9.35 -11.00 10.71
C VAL A 333 -9.53 -9.59 11.27
N ALA A 334 -10.71 -8.99 11.09
CA ALA A 334 -10.98 -7.60 11.49
C ALA A 334 -12.42 -7.37 11.96
N LEU A 335 -12.58 -6.29 12.72
CA LEU A 335 -13.83 -5.57 12.88
C LEU A 335 -13.71 -4.21 12.18
N ARG A 336 -14.85 -3.63 11.79
CA ARG A 336 -14.93 -2.34 11.11
C ARG A 336 -15.88 -1.42 11.85
N LEU A 337 -15.57 -0.12 11.89
CA LEU A 337 -16.47 0.95 12.26
C LEU A 337 -16.47 2.00 11.14
N ASP A 338 -17.66 2.31 10.63
CA ASP A 338 -17.83 3.35 9.63
C ASP A 338 -17.82 4.76 10.27
N ALA A 339 -17.58 5.80 9.49
CA ALA A 339 -17.38 7.17 9.98
C ALA A 339 -18.48 7.63 10.96
N GLY A 340 -19.76 7.34 10.66
CA GLY A 340 -20.90 7.68 11.52
C GLY A 340 -21.01 6.86 12.82
N GLU A 341 -20.25 5.80 12.97
CA GLU A 341 -20.25 4.91 14.13
C GLU A 341 -19.07 5.16 15.06
N ILE A 342 -18.08 5.94 14.60
CA ILE A 342 -16.83 6.16 15.35
C ILE A 342 -17.07 7.03 16.56
N GLY A 343 -16.92 6.45 17.75
CA GLY A 343 -16.99 7.11 19.04
C GLY A 343 -16.21 6.32 20.09
N ALA A 344 -15.94 6.93 21.24
CA ALA A 344 -15.17 6.27 22.30
C ALA A 344 -15.81 4.94 22.74
N SER A 345 -17.13 4.90 22.93
CA SER A 345 -17.85 3.70 23.37
C SER A 345 -17.84 2.58 22.32
N THR A 346 -17.99 2.90 21.03
CA THR A 346 -17.97 1.90 19.96
C THR A 346 -16.57 1.34 19.74
N ILE A 347 -15.54 2.17 19.87
CA ILE A 347 -14.12 1.73 19.84
C ILE A 347 -13.84 0.82 21.03
N GLU A 348 -14.25 1.20 22.26
CA GLU A 348 -14.09 0.37 23.47
C GLU A 348 -14.70 -1.03 23.26
N GLN A 349 -15.96 -1.09 22.84
CA GLN A 349 -16.69 -2.35 22.61
C GLN A 349 -16.02 -3.21 21.53
N SER A 350 -15.66 -2.60 20.39
CA SER A 350 -15.05 -3.31 19.26
C SER A 350 -13.66 -3.81 19.61
N LEU A 351 -12.85 -2.97 20.24
CA LEU A 351 -11.51 -3.32 20.64
C LEU A 351 -11.51 -4.40 21.75
N GLY A 352 -12.39 -4.27 22.74
CA GLY A 352 -12.60 -5.29 23.77
C GLY A 352 -12.98 -6.64 23.15
N LYS A 353 -13.92 -6.65 22.22
CA LYS A 353 -14.31 -7.85 21.48
C LYS A 353 -13.14 -8.49 20.72
N LEU A 354 -12.32 -7.71 20.01
CA LEU A 354 -11.14 -8.22 19.30
C LEU A 354 -10.11 -8.82 20.25
N LEU A 355 -9.83 -8.14 21.36
CA LEU A 355 -8.85 -8.58 22.35
C LEU A 355 -9.21 -9.90 23.02
N ASP A 356 -10.50 -10.20 23.14
CA ASP A 356 -11.00 -11.42 23.80
C ASP A 356 -11.40 -12.53 22.81
N SER A 357 -11.48 -12.22 21.50
CA SER A 357 -11.91 -13.17 20.48
C SER A 357 -10.79 -14.11 20.06
N GLU A 358 -10.95 -15.40 20.38
CA GLU A 358 -10.07 -16.47 19.90
C GLU A 358 -10.23 -16.66 18.38
N SER A 359 -11.46 -16.64 17.88
CA SER A 359 -11.73 -16.83 16.44
C SER A 359 -11.04 -15.82 15.54
N HIS A 360 -10.92 -14.54 15.95
CA HIS A 360 -10.16 -13.56 15.18
C HIS A 360 -8.65 -13.84 15.22
N ARG A 361 -8.11 -14.27 16.38
CA ARG A 361 -6.70 -14.66 16.48
C ARG A 361 -6.35 -15.86 15.61
N ASP A 362 -7.22 -16.88 15.60
CA ASP A 362 -7.05 -18.07 14.77
C ASP A 362 -7.08 -17.70 13.28
N ALA A 363 -8.06 -16.92 12.85
CA ALA A 363 -8.16 -16.45 11.48
C ALA A 363 -6.92 -15.62 11.05
N CYS A 364 -6.40 -14.76 11.95
CA CYS A 364 -5.17 -14.01 11.68
C CYS A 364 -3.95 -14.93 11.56
N THR A 365 -3.85 -15.96 12.41
CA THR A 365 -2.78 -16.96 12.35
C THR A 365 -2.82 -17.76 11.05
N GLU A 366 -4.02 -18.17 10.60
CA GLU A 366 -4.20 -18.85 9.32
C GLU A 366 -3.73 -17.99 8.13
N VAL A 367 -4.13 -16.71 8.09
CA VAL A 367 -3.72 -15.82 6.99
C VAL A 367 -2.21 -15.50 7.05
N ALA A 368 -1.64 -15.33 8.23
CA ALA A 368 -0.19 -15.15 8.38
C ALA A 368 0.57 -16.36 7.84
N GLN A 369 0.11 -17.59 8.14
CA GLN A 369 0.69 -18.81 7.60
C GLN A 369 0.54 -18.89 6.07
N GLU A 370 -0.66 -18.58 5.54
CA GLU A 370 -0.92 -18.53 4.11
C GLU A 370 0.05 -17.56 3.39
N MET A 371 0.25 -16.36 3.94
CA MET A 371 1.22 -15.40 3.41
C MET A 371 2.64 -15.96 3.48
N HIS A 372 2.99 -16.63 4.56
CA HIS A 372 4.31 -17.21 4.73
C HIS A 372 4.62 -18.31 3.71
N ASP A 373 3.61 -19.06 3.31
CA ASP A 373 3.71 -20.13 2.31
C ASP A 373 3.79 -19.63 0.87
N MET A 374 3.47 -18.36 0.60
CA MET A 374 3.63 -17.74 -0.71
C MET A 374 5.10 -17.63 -1.10
N PRO A 375 5.43 -17.69 -2.42
CA PRO A 375 6.80 -17.58 -2.91
C PRO A 375 7.49 -16.31 -2.41
N ALA A 376 8.72 -16.45 -1.92
CA ALA A 376 9.52 -15.31 -1.49
C ALA A 376 9.89 -14.40 -2.69
N PRO A 377 10.13 -13.08 -2.50
CA PRO A 377 10.54 -12.19 -3.58
C PRO A 377 11.75 -12.68 -4.38
N SER A 378 12.75 -13.30 -3.73
CA SER A 378 13.91 -13.88 -4.42
C SER A 378 13.53 -14.95 -5.43
N THR A 379 12.61 -15.85 -5.06
CA THR A 379 12.11 -16.90 -5.97
C THR A 379 11.36 -16.31 -7.16
N VAL A 380 10.59 -15.25 -6.94
CA VAL A 380 9.82 -14.58 -8.00
C VAL A 380 10.76 -13.82 -8.94
N ILE A 381 11.80 -13.15 -8.43
CA ILE A 381 12.84 -12.50 -9.23
C ILE A 381 13.48 -13.51 -10.19
N ASP A 382 13.87 -14.70 -9.72
CA ASP A 382 14.48 -15.72 -10.56
C ASP A 382 13.54 -16.17 -11.70
N ARG A 383 12.24 -16.36 -11.38
CA ARG A 383 11.22 -16.73 -12.38
C ARG A 383 11.02 -15.63 -13.43
N ILE A 384 10.95 -14.38 -12.99
CA ILE A 384 10.81 -13.21 -13.87
C ILE A 384 12.03 -13.07 -14.78
N ALA A 385 13.24 -13.17 -14.21
CA ALA A 385 14.48 -13.07 -14.97
C ALA A 385 14.58 -14.16 -16.05
N ALA A 386 14.21 -15.39 -15.70
CA ALA A 386 14.17 -16.50 -16.66
C ALA A 386 13.15 -16.24 -17.78
N ALA A 387 11.97 -15.72 -17.45
CA ALA A 387 10.93 -15.40 -18.42
C ALA A 387 11.37 -14.32 -19.41
N ILE A 388 11.94 -13.22 -18.94
CA ILE A 388 12.45 -12.12 -19.79
C ILE A 388 13.55 -12.66 -20.72
N THR A 389 14.46 -13.49 -20.20
CA THR A 389 15.54 -14.08 -20.99
C THR A 389 14.99 -14.97 -22.10
N ALA A 390 14.00 -15.81 -21.80
CA ALA A 390 13.36 -16.68 -22.78
C ALA A 390 12.65 -15.90 -23.90
N THR A 391 11.95 -14.81 -23.54
CA THR A 391 11.28 -13.94 -24.53
C THR A 391 12.30 -13.28 -25.46
N LYS A 392 13.42 -12.77 -24.94
CA LYS A 392 14.49 -12.15 -25.74
C LYS A 392 15.22 -13.15 -26.66
N ALA A 393 15.29 -14.43 -26.29
CA ALA A 393 15.93 -15.47 -27.08
C ALA A 393 15.03 -16.01 -28.20
N GLY A 394 13.72 -15.83 -28.09
CA GLY A 394 12.73 -16.26 -29.07
C GLY A 394 12.29 -15.17 -30.06
N ALA A 395 12.69 -13.93 -29.86
CA ALA A 395 12.45 -12.78 -30.75
C ALA A 395 13.66 -12.53 -31.65
#